data_3251e98f0ca1c6e8ba7ced5a4b8cc363
#
_entry.id   3251e98f0ca1c6e8ba7ced5a4b8cc363
#
_cell.length_a   1.000
_cell.length_b   1.000
_cell.length_c   1.000
_cell.angle_alpha   90.00
_cell.angle_beta   90.00
_cell.angle_gamma   90.00
#
_symmetry.space_group_name_H-M   'P 1'
#
loop_
_entity.id
_entity.type
_entity.pdbx_description
1 polymer ?
#
loop_
_entity_poly.entity_id
_entity_poly.type
_entity_poly.pdbx_seq_one_letter_code
_entity_poly.pdbx_strand_id
1 'polypeptide(L)'
;ALRGWLEACDTAGFDAPVPLSVAREAWLAGIDEPSLNRRFRAGGVTFCTLLPMRAIPFEVVCLLGMNDGDYPRSSPRSDFDLMGLPGQQRPGDRSRREDDRQLMLEALLSARRVLYLSWAGRSARDNSAQPPSVLVSQLRDYLASGWQGEVLASRTTEHPLQPFSRRYFESTSHQTLFTHAREWRAAHAVPIDAAASLPTPAFAPDENVPLTLATLTAFLKNPVKQFFRERLDVVFREGDEAAEDDESFGLDGLDEYTLLDEAIQAIAQQPNSAAADLRSRVDGQVARLQRAGRLPMAEPGLRSAQALADTLLPMLERWREVQASYPQAVAKEPLRITHDGIAFDDWLTGLQAAAAPASEPGPRVWLSLTASRLCTSAVRPAARPDKLIAAWVLSLVASACGIPLRGVIVGRDATVTVAPLPADDALALLHTLLECWRDGMTAPLPLACNTALAWVAGVDAALAYDGSARSHGEVEEACLARLFPDFESLADDGRFATLAQLLFGPMLEWTRNCVSVALHAAPGLLLATEGTSDARHAD
;
A
#
# COMPACT_ATOMS: atom_id res chain seq x y z
N ALA A 1 -7.06 28.79 -10.74
CA ALA A 1 -7.78 27.57 -10.37
C ALA A 1 -8.38 27.69 -8.95
N LEU A 2 -7.58 27.65 -7.86
CA LEU A 2 -8.10 27.66 -6.48
C LEU A 2 -8.98 28.89 -6.18
N ARG A 3 -8.58 30.09 -6.60
CA ARG A 3 -9.39 31.30 -6.40
C ARG A 3 -10.76 31.22 -7.10
N GLY A 4 -10.80 30.74 -8.34
CA GLY A 4 -12.07 30.57 -9.06
C GLY A 4 -12.98 29.54 -8.41
N TRP A 5 -12.41 28.47 -7.83
CA TRP A 5 -13.19 27.48 -7.06
C TRP A 5 -13.79 28.10 -5.77
N LEU A 6 -13.00 28.89 -5.04
CA LEU A 6 -13.49 29.63 -3.87
C LEU A 6 -14.60 30.63 -4.23
N GLU A 7 -14.41 31.40 -5.32
CA GLU A 7 -15.45 32.32 -5.82
C GLU A 7 -16.73 31.59 -6.22
N ALA A 8 -16.62 30.38 -6.77
CA ALA A 8 -17.78 29.55 -7.09
C ALA A 8 -18.48 29.06 -5.81
N CYS A 9 -17.75 28.66 -4.77
CA CYS A 9 -18.31 28.29 -3.47
C CYS A 9 -19.04 29.48 -2.83
N ASP A 10 -18.42 30.66 -2.82
CA ASP A 10 -19.01 31.90 -2.30
C ASP A 10 -20.31 32.25 -3.06
N THR A 11 -20.29 32.13 -4.38
CA THR A 11 -21.48 32.41 -5.22
C THR A 11 -22.63 31.42 -4.95
N ALA A 12 -22.26 30.15 -4.66
CA ALA A 12 -23.24 29.11 -4.32
C ALA A 12 -23.69 29.15 -2.85
N GLY A 13 -23.08 29.98 -2.01
CA GLY A 13 -23.34 30.02 -0.56
C GLY A 13 -22.93 28.72 0.13
N PHE A 14 -21.87 28.06 -0.33
CA PHE A 14 -21.41 26.79 0.17
C PHE A 14 -20.28 26.99 1.17
N ASP A 15 -20.57 26.86 2.47
CA ASP A 15 -19.61 27.04 3.57
C ASP A 15 -19.27 25.73 4.29
N ALA A 16 -19.80 24.57 3.87
CA ALA A 16 -19.54 23.31 4.54
C ALA A 16 -18.06 22.89 4.42
N PRO A 17 -17.44 22.41 5.51
CA PRO A 17 -16.07 21.91 5.44
C PRO A 17 -16.00 20.69 4.52
N VAL A 18 -15.02 20.70 3.62
CA VAL A 18 -14.75 19.59 2.70
C VAL A 18 -13.42 18.92 3.03
N PRO A 19 -13.27 17.61 2.77
CA PRO A 19 -11.99 16.93 2.89
C PRO A 19 -10.92 17.58 2.00
N LEU A 20 -9.67 17.58 2.46
CA LEU A 20 -8.53 18.12 1.69
C LEU A 20 -8.40 17.46 0.30
N SER A 21 -8.77 16.20 0.16
CA SER A 21 -8.78 15.47 -1.12
C SER A 21 -9.67 16.14 -2.16
N VAL A 22 -10.88 16.60 -1.78
CA VAL A 22 -11.81 17.30 -2.67
C VAL A 22 -11.25 18.66 -3.11
N ALA A 23 -10.68 19.43 -2.18
CA ALA A 23 -10.04 20.71 -2.51
C ALA A 23 -8.82 20.52 -3.42
N ARG A 24 -8.02 19.46 -3.19
CA ARG A 24 -6.87 19.10 -4.02
C ARG A 24 -7.31 18.72 -5.44
N GLU A 25 -8.34 17.90 -5.57
CA GLU A 25 -8.88 17.48 -6.86
C GLU A 25 -9.41 18.66 -7.66
N ALA A 26 -10.21 19.53 -7.06
CA ALA A 26 -10.71 20.76 -7.68
C ALA A 26 -9.58 21.69 -8.13
N TRP A 27 -8.50 21.78 -7.34
CA TRP A 27 -7.33 22.57 -7.71
C TRP A 27 -6.55 21.96 -8.88
N LEU A 28 -6.32 20.65 -8.87
CA LEU A 28 -5.60 19.93 -9.93
C LEU A 28 -6.40 19.98 -11.25
N ALA A 29 -7.71 19.76 -11.21
CA ALA A 29 -8.56 19.88 -12.39
C ALA A 29 -8.45 21.25 -13.07
N GLY A 30 -8.36 22.33 -12.28
CA GLY A 30 -8.15 23.67 -12.82
C GLY A 30 -6.74 23.93 -13.36
N ILE A 31 -5.75 23.10 -13.03
CA ILE A 31 -4.40 23.18 -13.61
C ILE A 31 -4.32 22.42 -14.93
N ASP A 32 -5.06 21.33 -15.05
CA ASP A 32 -5.11 20.49 -16.25
C ASP A 32 -5.94 21.10 -17.39
N GLU A 33 -6.73 22.15 -17.11
CA GLU A 33 -7.41 22.89 -18.17
C GLU A 33 -6.40 23.49 -19.17
N PRO A 34 -6.51 23.16 -20.46
CA PRO A 34 -5.61 23.70 -21.49
C PRO A 34 -5.75 25.21 -21.55
N SER A 35 -4.79 25.93 -21.03
CA SER A 35 -4.77 27.38 -21.07
C SER A 35 -4.54 27.87 -22.51
N LEU A 36 -5.58 28.36 -23.16
CA LEU A 36 -5.53 28.97 -24.48
C LEU A 36 -4.68 30.24 -24.52
N ASN A 37 -4.23 30.76 -23.37
CA ASN A 37 -3.48 32.00 -23.22
C ASN A 37 -1.93 31.80 -23.17
N ARG A 38 -1.40 30.61 -23.40
CA ARG A 38 0.05 30.44 -23.51
C ARG A 38 0.56 31.12 -24.76
N ARG A 39 1.55 31.99 -24.61
CA ARG A 39 2.17 32.68 -25.73
C ARG A 39 2.73 31.69 -26.73
N PHE A 40 2.07 31.58 -27.88
CA PHE A 40 2.60 30.89 -29.04
C PHE A 40 3.84 31.66 -29.54
N ARG A 41 5.00 30.99 -29.74
CA ARG A 41 6.31 31.60 -30.06
C ARG A 41 6.89 32.44 -28.93
N ALA A 42 7.30 31.77 -27.86
CA ALA A 42 8.02 32.42 -26.75
C ALA A 42 9.55 32.36 -26.88
N GLY A 43 10.09 31.96 -28.03
CA GLY A 43 11.52 31.65 -28.23
C GLY A 43 11.87 30.25 -27.68
N GLY A 44 12.51 29.39 -28.49
CA GLY A 44 12.81 28.02 -28.13
C GLY A 44 11.86 27.03 -28.81
N VAL A 45 11.61 25.87 -28.17
CA VAL A 45 10.74 24.82 -28.71
C VAL A 45 9.28 25.12 -28.37
N THR A 46 8.39 25.04 -29.36
CA THR A 46 6.95 25.24 -29.20
C THR A 46 6.25 23.90 -29.30
N PHE A 47 5.48 23.53 -28.30
CA PHE A 47 4.59 22.37 -28.31
C PHE A 47 3.15 22.85 -28.48
N CYS A 48 2.46 22.33 -29.50
CA CYS A 48 1.07 22.71 -29.78
C CYS A 48 0.36 21.64 -30.61
N THR A 49 -0.95 21.75 -30.77
CA THR A 49 -1.70 21.02 -31.77
C THR A 49 -1.45 21.61 -33.17
N LEU A 50 -1.87 20.92 -34.23
CA LEU A 50 -1.68 21.39 -35.62
C LEU A 50 -2.37 22.71 -35.92
N LEU A 51 -3.47 23.02 -35.24
CA LEU A 51 -4.29 24.20 -35.53
C LEU A 51 -3.56 25.54 -35.30
N PRO A 52 -2.83 25.80 -34.18
CA PRO A 52 -2.15 27.06 -33.95
C PRO A 52 -0.96 27.32 -34.89
N MET A 53 -0.38 26.28 -35.49
CA MET A 53 0.80 26.40 -36.36
C MET A 53 0.48 26.65 -37.83
N ARG A 54 -0.80 26.82 -38.18
CA ARG A 54 -1.22 27.06 -39.58
C ARG A 54 -0.54 28.25 -40.20
N ALA A 55 -0.04 28.07 -41.41
CA ALA A 55 0.61 29.11 -42.21
C ALA A 55 1.82 29.79 -41.57
N ILE A 56 2.40 29.23 -40.50
CA ILE A 56 3.59 29.79 -39.84
C ILE A 56 4.82 28.94 -40.20
N PRO A 57 5.85 29.54 -40.83
CA PRO A 57 7.04 28.78 -41.17
C PRO A 57 7.92 28.49 -39.93
N PHE A 58 8.45 27.26 -39.85
CA PHE A 58 9.41 26.84 -38.85
C PHE A 58 10.60 26.17 -39.53
N GLU A 59 11.79 26.29 -38.95
CA GLU A 59 12.98 25.60 -39.43
C GLU A 59 12.82 24.07 -39.32
N VAL A 60 12.23 23.62 -38.20
CA VAL A 60 12.00 22.21 -37.91
C VAL A 60 10.57 22.02 -37.46
N VAL A 61 9.88 21.09 -38.07
CA VAL A 61 8.51 20.65 -37.67
C VAL A 61 8.57 19.17 -37.29
N CYS A 62 8.12 18.86 -36.08
CA CYS A 62 8.02 17.48 -35.59
C CYS A 62 6.55 17.13 -35.39
N LEU A 63 6.02 16.20 -36.18
CA LEU A 63 4.69 15.64 -36.02
C LEU A 63 4.80 14.30 -35.27
N LEU A 64 4.34 14.29 -34.04
CA LEU A 64 4.45 13.14 -33.13
C LEU A 64 3.13 12.38 -33.04
N GLY A 65 3.21 11.05 -32.91
CA GLY A 65 2.03 10.21 -32.72
C GLY A 65 1.14 10.09 -33.96
N MET A 66 1.74 10.05 -35.15
CA MET A 66 1.02 9.91 -36.43
C MET A 66 0.63 8.45 -36.66
N ASN A 67 -0.15 7.88 -35.73
CA ASN A 67 -0.56 6.47 -35.73
C ASN A 67 -1.77 6.25 -36.64
N ASP A 68 -1.95 5.00 -37.07
CA ASP A 68 -3.18 4.58 -37.71
C ASP A 68 -4.36 4.65 -36.74
N GLY A 69 -5.50 5.16 -37.20
CA GLY A 69 -6.68 5.37 -36.36
C GLY A 69 -6.68 6.66 -35.54
N ASP A 70 -5.51 7.20 -35.13
CA ASP A 70 -5.42 8.44 -34.35
C ASP A 70 -5.50 9.69 -35.25
N TYR A 71 -4.93 9.59 -36.45
CA TYR A 71 -4.88 10.69 -37.39
C TYR A 71 -5.04 10.18 -38.86
N PRO A 72 -5.93 10.78 -39.70
CA PRO A 72 -6.86 11.86 -39.39
C PRO A 72 -7.91 11.42 -38.36
N ARG A 73 -8.30 12.36 -37.48
CA ARG A 73 -9.26 12.09 -36.42
C ARG A 73 -10.62 11.69 -36.99
N SER A 74 -11.22 10.66 -36.43
CA SER A 74 -12.61 10.31 -36.68
C SER A 74 -13.52 10.96 -35.64
N SER A 75 -14.70 11.45 -36.07
CA SER A 75 -15.77 11.82 -35.14
C SER A 75 -16.82 10.73 -35.22
N PRO A 76 -17.26 10.15 -34.08
CA PRO A 76 -18.42 9.29 -34.08
C PRO A 76 -19.62 10.11 -34.62
N ARG A 77 -20.38 9.52 -35.51
CA ARG A 77 -21.60 10.15 -36.05
C ARG A 77 -22.66 10.14 -34.95
N SER A 78 -23.30 11.28 -34.75
CA SER A 78 -24.49 11.32 -33.92
C SER A 78 -25.68 10.78 -34.70
N ASP A 79 -26.58 10.03 -34.06
CA ASP A 79 -27.75 9.44 -34.70
C ASP A 79 -28.74 10.49 -35.29
N PHE A 80 -28.64 11.73 -34.80
CA PHE A 80 -29.43 12.88 -35.30
C PHE A 80 -28.69 13.76 -36.32
N ASP A 81 -27.50 13.36 -36.76
CA ASP A 81 -26.72 14.10 -37.76
C ASP A 81 -27.26 13.82 -39.18
N LEU A 82 -28.07 14.75 -39.71
CA LEU A 82 -28.65 14.64 -41.03
C LEU A 82 -27.60 14.65 -42.16
N MET A 83 -26.45 15.27 -41.97
CA MET A 83 -25.34 15.23 -42.96
C MET A 83 -24.73 13.84 -43.09
N GLY A 84 -24.90 12.98 -42.10
CA GLY A 84 -24.49 11.60 -42.10
C GLY A 84 -25.36 10.67 -42.97
N LEU A 85 -26.53 11.11 -43.40
CA LEU A 85 -27.44 10.33 -44.24
C LEU A 85 -26.93 10.21 -45.68
N PRO A 86 -27.13 9.06 -46.35
CA PRO A 86 -26.73 8.89 -47.75
C PRO A 86 -27.34 9.96 -48.66
N GLY A 87 -26.50 10.66 -49.44
CA GLY A 87 -26.93 11.67 -50.40
C GLY A 87 -27.30 13.04 -49.81
N GLN A 88 -27.19 13.25 -48.50
CA GLN A 88 -27.46 14.54 -47.86
C GLN A 88 -26.20 15.43 -47.71
N GLN A 89 -25.03 14.87 -47.90
CA GLN A 89 -23.79 15.65 -47.82
C GLN A 89 -23.68 16.60 -49.01
N ARG A 90 -23.32 17.86 -48.75
CA ARG A 90 -23.20 18.92 -49.76
C ARG A 90 -21.78 19.47 -49.83
N PRO A 91 -21.37 20.02 -50.97
CA PRO A 91 -20.12 20.76 -51.05
C PRO A 91 -20.09 21.93 -50.05
N GLY A 92 -19.05 21.97 -49.19
CA GLY A 92 -18.92 22.95 -48.13
C GLY A 92 -19.33 22.46 -46.74
N ASP A 93 -19.95 21.29 -46.63
CA ASP A 93 -20.18 20.66 -45.33
C ASP A 93 -18.86 20.33 -44.67
N ARG A 94 -18.76 20.62 -43.37
CA ARG A 94 -17.53 20.42 -42.63
C ARG A 94 -17.24 18.94 -42.38
N SER A 95 -16.07 18.50 -42.75
CA SER A 95 -15.55 17.15 -42.45
C SER A 95 -14.26 17.25 -41.67
N ARG A 96 -14.25 16.74 -40.46
CA ARG A 96 -13.02 16.72 -39.60
C ARG A 96 -11.87 16.02 -40.31
N ARG A 97 -12.17 14.98 -41.08
CA ARG A 97 -11.15 14.24 -41.86
C ARG A 97 -10.53 15.12 -42.94
N GLU A 98 -11.32 15.94 -43.63
CA GLU A 98 -10.81 16.85 -44.67
C GLU A 98 -10.07 18.04 -44.01
N ASP A 99 -10.56 18.55 -42.88
CA ASP A 99 -9.86 19.55 -42.08
C ASP A 99 -8.46 19.03 -41.68
N ASP A 100 -8.33 17.78 -41.22
CA ASP A 100 -7.06 17.19 -40.81
C ASP A 100 -6.12 16.94 -42.01
N ARG A 101 -6.63 16.61 -43.18
CA ARG A 101 -5.83 16.55 -44.42
C ARG A 101 -5.25 17.90 -44.77
N GLN A 102 -6.04 18.95 -44.70
CA GLN A 102 -5.60 20.33 -44.92
C GLN A 102 -4.53 20.75 -43.88
N LEU A 103 -4.75 20.46 -42.61
CA LEU A 103 -3.79 20.73 -41.52
C LEU A 103 -2.47 20.00 -41.75
N MET A 104 -2.51 18.74 -42.19
CA MET A 104 -1.31 17.98 -42.55
C MET A 104 -0.52 18.64 -43.70
N LEU A 105 -1.21 19.04 -44.75
CA LEU A 105 -0.59 19.74 -45.86
C LEU A 105 0.06 21.06 -45.45
N GLU A 106 -0.64 21.86 -44.64
CA GLU A 106 -0.12 23.11 -44.13
C GLU A 106 1.11 22.90 -43.20
N ALA A 107 1.10 21.83 -42.38
CA ALA A 107 2.25 21.46 -41.56
C ALA A 107 3.46 21.03 -42.40
N LEU A 108 3.25 20.25 -43.43
CA LEU A 108 4.29 19.86 -44.39
C LEU A 108 4.95 21.09 -45.06
N LEU A 109 4.11 22.02 -45.52
CA LEU A 109 4.59 23.22 -46.23
C LEU A 109 5.22 24.25 -45.28
N SER A 110 4.94 24.18 -43.99
CA SER A 110 5.53 25.07 -42.96
C SER A 110 6.96 24.67 -42.59
N ALA A 111 7.37 23.41 -42.81
CA ALA A 111 8.72 22.97 -42.51
C ALA A 111 9.72 23.51 -43.56
N ARG A 112 10.71 24.31 -43.12
CA ARG A 112 11.69 24.94 -44.00
C ARG A 112 12.94 24.07 -44.23
N ARG A 113 13.40 23.39 -43.20
CA ARG A 113 14.63 22.59 -43.25
C ARG A 113 14.45 21.13 -42.93
N VAL A 114 13.69 20.83 -41.86
CA VAL A 114 13.50 19.44 -41.42
C VAL A 114 12.03 19.21 -41.11
N LEU A 115 11.48 18.16 -41.66
CA LEU A 115 10.21 17.56 -41.27
C LEU A 115 10.50 16.22 -40.60
N TYR A 116 10.09 16.06 -39.35
CA TYR A 116 10.20 14.83 -38.59
C TYR A 116 8.81 14.26 -38.33
N LEU A 117 8.63 12.98 -38.65
CA LEU A 117 7.37 12.27 -38.45
C LEU A 117 7.62 11.05 -37.55
N SER A 118 6.78 10.83 -36.53
CA SER A 118 6.89 9.63 -35.72
C SER A 118 5.53 8.97 -35.48
N TRP A 119 5.55 7.66 -35.38
CA TRP A 119 4.40 6.84 -35.05
C TRP A 119 4.83 5.62 -34.23
N ALA A 120 3.90 4.96 -33.54
CA ALA A 120 4.13 3.69 -32.88
C ALA A 120 4.21 2.58 -33.93
N GLY A 121 5.42 2.20 -34.33
CA GLY A 121 5.64 1.19 -35.38
C GLY A 121 5.38 -0.24 -34.92
N ARG A 122 5.24 -0.47 -33.61
CA ARG A 122 4.94 -1.79 -33.03
C ARG A 122 4.03 -1.68 -31.82
N SER A 123 3.20 -2.69 -31.63
CA SER A 123 2.35 -2.85 -30.46
C SER A 123 3.18 -3.14 -29.21
N ALA A 124 2.89 -2.45 -28.11
CA ALA A 124 3.55 -2.70 -26.82
C ALA A 124 3.14 -4.05 -26.20
N ARG A 125 1.99 -4.62 -26.61
CA ARG A 125 1.44 -5.86 -26.05
C ARG A 125 2.06 -7.12 -26.65
N ASP A 126 2.17 -7.17 -28.00
CA ASP A 126 2.52 -8.39 -28.73
C ASP A 126 3.62 -8.17 -29.79
N ASN A 127 4.20 -6.96 -29.83
CA ASN A 127 5.24 -6.57 -30.79
C ASN A 127 4.82 -6.71 -32.27
N SER A 128 3.53 -6.78 -32.57
CA SER A 128 3.02 -6.77 -33.93
C SER A 128 3.30 -5.43 -34.63
N ALA A 129 3.56 -5.46 -35.95
CA ALA A 129 3.81 -4.24 -36.71
C ALA A 129 2.54 -3.38 -36.79
N GLN A 130 2.70 -2.11 -36.52
CA GLN A 130 1.63 -1.10 -36.59
C GLN A 130 1.92 -0.13 -37.74
N PRO A 131 0.98 0.08 -38.66
CA PRO A 131 1.16 1.02 -39.76
C PRO A 131 1.11 2.49 -39.23
N PRO A 132 1.76 3.41 -39.93
CA PRO A 132 1.53 4.83 -39.69
C PRO A 132 0.14 5.27 -40.17
N SER A 133 -0.24 6.46 -39.77
CA SER A 133 -1.41 7.16 -40.34
C SER A 133 -1.49 7.03 -41.85
N VAL A 134 -2.70 6.87 -42.37
CA VAL A 134 -2.93 6.79 -43.83
C VAL A 134 -2.34 8.01 -44.58
N LEU A 135 -2.32 9.21 -43.97
CA LEU A 135 -1.73 10.40 -44.60
C LEU A 135 -0.20 10.31 -44.66
N VAL A 136 0.44 9.72 -43.65
CA VAL A 136 1.88 9.45 -43.67
C VAL A 136 2.22 8.36 -44.67
N SER A 137 1.40 7.31 -44.78
CA SER A 137 1.56 6.27 -45.80
C SER A 137 1.48 6.85 -47.22
N GLN A 138 0.45 7.67 -47.49
CA GLN A 138 0.31 8.37 -48.79
C GLN A 138 1.51 9.28 -49.11
N LEU A 139 2.01 10.00 -48.14
CA LEU A 139 3.21 10.82 -48.29
C LEU A 139 4.44 9.94 -48.64
N ARG A 140 4.61 8.82 -47.96
CA ARG A 140 5.70 7.88 -48.21
C ARG A 140 5.62 7.29 -49.63
N ASP A 141 4.44 6.90 -50.09
CA ASP A 141 4.22 6.38 -51.43
C ASP A 141 4.51 7.44 -52.51
N TYR A 142 4.08 8.68 -52.26
CA TYR A 142 4.39 9.81 -53.15
C TYR A 142 5.89 10.07 -53.24
N LEU A 143 6.60 10.07 -52.10
CA LEU A 143 8.05 10.26 -52.11
C LEU A 143 8.80 9.06 -52.76
N ALA A 144 8.31 7.83 -52.56
CA ALA A 144 8.87 6.66 -53.16
C ALA A 144 8.79 6.69 -54.69
N SER A 145 7.73 7.27 -55.26
CA SER A 145 7.58 7.41 -56.71
C SER A 145 8.57 8.40 -57.35
N GLY A 146 9.04 9.39 -56.56
CA GLY A 146 9.95 10.43 -57.03
C GLY A 146 11.43 10.21 -56.64
N TRP A 147 11.71 9.37 -55.67
CA TRP A 147 13.06 9.12 -55.17
C TRP A 147 13.58 7.77 -55.69
N GLN A 148 14.85 7.75 -56.15
CA GLN A 148 15.50 6.54 -56.57
C GLN A 148 16.12 5.77 -55.41
N GLY A 149 16.06 4.44 -55.50
CA GLY A 149 16.66 3.53 -54.52
C GLY A 149 15.99 3.50 -53.15
N GLU A 150 16.73 3.05 -52.13
CA GLU A 150 16.25 2.79 -50.77
C GLU A 150 16.23 4.06 -49.88
N VAL A 151 15.95 5.24 -50.47
CA VAL A 151 16.00 6.51 -49.71
C VAL A 151 15.05 6.53 -48.52
N LEU A 152 13.81 6.04 -48.71
CA LEU A 152 12.85 6.00 -47.61
C LEU A 152 13.27 5.05 -46.48
N ALA A 153 13.83 3.90 -46.82
CA ALA A 153 14.35 2.96 -45.82
C ALA A 153 15.49 3.58 -45.04
N SER A 154 16.41 4.29 -45.69
CA SER A 154 17.54 4.97 -45.04
C SER A 154 17.11 6.16 -44.17
N ARG A 155 15.93 6.73 -44.39
CA ARG A 155 15.35 7.83 -43.63
C ARG A 155 14.35 7.36 -42.56
N THR A 156 14.05 6.08 -42.50
CA THR A 156 13.14 5.51 -41.48
C THR A 156 13.97 4.80 -40.41
N THR A 157 13.87 5.23 -39.19
CA THR A 157 14.56 4.61 -38.05
C THR A 157 13.54 3.93 -37.15
N GLU A 158 13.66 2.62 -36.97
CA GLU A 158 12.85 1.86 -36.02
C GLU A 158 13.57 1.82 -34.67
N HIS A 159 13.03 2.55 -33.70
CA HIS A 159 13.51 2.57 -32.33
C HIS A 159 13.03 1.34 -31.56
N PRO A 160 13.89 0.67 -30.77
CA PRO A 160 13.44 -0.36 -29.83
C PRO A 160 12.39 0.20 -28.87
N LEU A 161 11.42 -0.66 -28.49
CA LEU A 161 10.37 -0.31 -27.54
C LEU A 161 10.95 0.12 -26.18
N GLN A 162 11.99 -0.58 -25.71
CA GLN A 162 12.59 -0.37 -24.41
C GLN A 162 13.76 0.61 -24.49
N PRO A 163 13.83 1.67 -23.66
CA PRO A 163 14.95 2.61 -23.64
C PRO A 163 16.28 1.97 -23.21
N PHE A 164 16.22 0.86 -22.53
CA PHE A 164 17.36 0.04 -22.11
C PHE A 164 17.78 -1.01 -23.14
N SER A 165 17.23 -1.03 -24.33
CA SER A 165 17.63 -2.00 -25.38
C SER A 165 19.11 -1.90 -25.68
N ARG A 166 19.80 -3.05 -25.73
CA ARG A 166 21.22 -3.16 -26.09
C ARG A 166 21.55 -2.46 -27.41
N ARG A 167 20.62 -2.45 -28.37
CA ARG A 167 20.77 -1.81 -29.67
C ARG A 167 21.13 -0.32 -29.62
N TYR A 168 20.79 0.38 -28.55
CA TYR A 168 21.19 1.78 -28.35
C TYR A 168 22.66 1.96 -27.93
N PHE A 169 23.30 0.90 -27.44
CA PHE A 169 24.63 0.96 -26.83
C PHE A 169 25.69 0.17 -27.62
N GLU A 170 25.29 -0.52 -28.67
CA GLU A 170 26.22 -1.23 -29.55
C GLU A 170 26.95 -0.24 -30.45
N SER A 171 28.29 -0.41 -30.60
CA SER A 171 29.15 0.47 -31.39
C SER A 171 28.85 0.40 -32.91
N THR A 172 28.13 -0.63 -33.35
CA THR A 172 27.68 -0.84 -34.75
C THR A 172 26.33 -0.21 -35.04
N SER A 173 25.66 0.34 -34.01
CA SER A 173 24.37 1.02 -34.19
C SER A 173 24.57 2.24 -35.08
N HIS A 174 23.72 2.39 -36.10
CA HIS A 174 23.71 3.55 -36.98
C HIS A 174 23.62 4.82 -36.15
N GLN A 175 24.30 5.89 -36.56
CA GLN A 175 24.33 7.20 -35.85
C GLN A 175 22.94 7.79 -35.56
N THR A 176 21.88 7.27 -36.19
CA THR A 176 20.48 7.67 -36.01
C THR A 176 19.79 7.02 -34.80
N LEU A 177 20.34 5.90 -34.30
CA LEU A 177 19.76 5.18 -33.18
C LEU A 177 20.44 5.61 -31.86
N PHE A 178 19.77 6.39 -31.05
CA PHE A 178 20.30 6.87 -29.76
C PHE A 178 19.22 6.92 -28.69
N THR A 179 19.63 6.94 -27.44
CA THR A 179 18.76 7.16 -26.28
C THR A 179 19.33 8.25 -25.37
N HIS A 180 18.45 8.99 -24.71
CA HIS A 180 18.85 9.91 -23.64
C HIS A 180 19.03 9.21 -22.30
N ALA A 181 18.48 7.99 -22.13
CA ALA A 181 18.56 7.18 -20.92
C ALA A 181 19.93 6.47 -20.81
N ARG A 182 21.00 7.26 -20.67
CA ARG A 182 22.40 6.80 -20.67
C ARG A 182 22.75 5.91 -19.48
N GLU A 183 22.04 6.05 -18.41
CA GLU A 183 22.16 5.24 -17.17
C GLU A 183 22.02 3.73 -17.45
N TRP A 184 21.22 3.34 -18.43
CA TRP A 184 21.06 1.94 -18.83
C TRP A 184 22.27 1.31 -19.51
N ARG A 185 23.28 2.12 -19.87
CA ARG A 185 24.52 1.59 -20.46
C ARG A 185 25.25 0.63 -19.52
N ALA A 186 25.19 0.92 -18.22
CA ALA A 186 25.83 0.08 -17.21
C ALA A 186 25.21 -1.32 -17.13
N ALA A 187 23.90 -1.45 -17.42
CA ALA A 187 23.22 -2.75 -17.44
C ALA A 187 23.71 -3.69 -18.56
N HIS A 188 24.40 -3.14 -19.58
CA HIS A 188 24.97 -3.92 -20.70
C HIS A 188 26.49 -4.05 -20.62
N ALA A 189 27.14 -3.43 -19.63
CA ALA A 189 28.53 -3.71 -19.33
C ALA A 189 28.67 -5.21 -18.98
N VAL A 190 29.76 -5.83 -19.45
CA VAL A 190 30.07 -7.19 -19.00
C VAL A 190 30.06 -7.18 -17.49
N PRO A 191 29.36 -8.10 -16.81
CA PRO A 191 29.39 -8.15 -15.36
C PRO A 191 30.85 -8.20 -14.96
N ILE A 192 31.35 -7.14 -14.33
CA ILE A 192 32.55 -7.23 -13.51
C ILE A 192 32.20 -8.33 -12.54
N ASP A 193 32.96 -9.44 -12.58
CA ASP A 193 32.70 -10.65 -11.81
C ASP A 193 31.89 -10.35 -10.56
N ALA A 194 30.65 -10.85 -10.53
CA ALA A 194 29.73 -10.62 -9.39
C ALA A 194 30.26 -11.21 -8.07
N ALA A 195 31.47 -11.74 -8.09
CA ALA A 195 32.21 -12.26 -6.95
C ALA A 195 32.75 -11.19 -5.98
N ALA A 196 32.71 -9.92 -6.34
CA ALA A 196 32.99 -8.86 -5.40
C ALA A 196 31.70 -8.10 -5.08
N SER A 197 30.74 -8.76 -4.43
CA SER A 197 29.76 -8.03 -3.63
C SER A 197 30.57 -7.20 -2.63
N LEU A 198 30.61 -5.89 -2.82
CA LEU A 198 31.19 -5.00 -1.82
C LEU A 198 30.50 -5.35 -0.49
N PRO A 199 31.26 -5.74 0.55
CA PRO A 199 30.64 -6.05 1.82
C PRO A 199 29.84 -4.81 2.25
N THR A 200 28.58 -5.02 2.57
CA THR A 200 27.76 -3.95 3.14
C THR A 200 28.53 -3.37 4.32
N PRO A 201 28.82 -2.06 4.36
CA PRO A 201 29.53 -1.47 5.48
C PRO A 201 28.86 -1.83 6.80
N ALA A 202 29.64 -2.12 7.84
CA ALA A 202 29.11 -2.40 9.16
C ALA A 202 28.15 -1.28 9.57
N PHE A 203 27.03 -1.64 10.15
CA PHE A 203 26.04 -0.69 10.64
C PHE A 203 26.56 -0.04 11.93
N ALA A 204 26.66 1.28 11.93
CA ALA A 204 26.91 2.07 13.12
C ALA A 204 25.61 2.78 13.51
N PRO A 205 25.04 2.50 14.70
CA PRO A 205 23.88 3.24 15.18
C PRO A 205 24.17 4.74 15.25
N ASP A 206 23.17 5.57 14.91
CA ASP A 206 23.23 7.01 15.11
C ASP A 206 22.40 7.36 16.37
N GLU A 207 23.06 7.85 17.40
CA GLU A 207 22.40 8.24 18.65
C GLU A 207 21.38 9.38 18.46
N ASN A 208 21.48 10.13 17.38
CA ASN A 208 20.52 11.19 17.05
C ASN A 208 19.24 10.66 16.39
N VAL A 209 19.23 9.38 15.99
CA VAL A 209 18.07 8.71 15.40
C VAL A 209 17.65 7.55 16.31
N PRO A 210 16.95 7.83 17.42
CA PRO A 210 16.61 6.81 18.39
C PRO A 210 15.61 5.80 17.83
N LEU A 211 15.72 4.55 18.30
CA LEU A 211 14.73 3.51 18.06
C LEU A 211 13.43 3.82 18.78
N THR A 212 12.34 3.34 18.21
CA THR A 212 11.00 3.42 18.77
C THR A 212 10.39 2.03 18.98
N LEU A 213 9.30 1.96 19.73
CA LEU A 213 8.48 0.73 19.89
C LEU A 213 8.03 0.19 18.52
N ALA A 214 7.66 1.08 17.62
CA ALA A 214 7.24 0.72 16.26
C ALA A 214 8.37 0.07 15.47
N THR A 215 9.59 0.62 15.54
CA THR A 215 10.76 0.10 14.84
C THR A 215 11.14 -1.30 15.34
N LEU A 216 11.22 -1.50 16.67
CA LEU A 216 11.54 -2.81 17.25
C LEU A 216 10.43 -3.84 16.96
N THR A 217 9.17 -3.42 17.02
CA THR A 217 8.04 -4.29 16.69
C THR A 217 8.08 -4.72 15.21
N ALA A 218 8.37 -3.79 14.31
CA ALA A 218 8.48 -4.07 12.88
C ALA A 218 9.68 -4.99 12.60
N PHE A 219 10.80 -4.79 13.28
CA PHE A 219 11.97 -5.66 13.19
C PHE A 219 11.65 -7.11 13.61
N LEU A 220 11.02 -7.32 14.76
CA LEU A 220 10.63 -8.66 15.19
C LEU A 220 9.63 -9.33 14.24
N LYS A 221 8.75 -8.56 13.61
CA LYS A 221 7.81 -9.10 12.62
C LYS A 221 8.50 -9.55 11.34
N ASN A 222 9.45 -8.77 10.83
CA ASN A 222 10.19 -9.11 9.62
C ASN A 222 11.54 -8.36 9.58
N PRO A 223 12.62 -8.97 10.11
CA PRO A 223 13.94 -8.35 10.12
C PRO A 223 14.49 -8.07 8.72
N VAL A 224 14.20 -8.96 7.77
CA VAL A 224 14.66 -8.85 6.38
C VAL A 224 14.05 -7.62 5.72
N LYS A 225 12.73 -7.42 5.87
CA LYS A 225 12.03 -6.24 5.35
C LYS A 225 12.58 -4.94 5.95
N GLN A 226 12.90 -4.94 7.24
CA GLN A 226 13.50 -3.80 7.90
C GLN A 226 14.90 -3.50 7.37
N PHE A 227 15.72 -4.51 7.12
CA PHE A 227 17.02 -4.34 6.49
C PHE A 227 16.91 -3.71 5.11
N PHE A 228 16.03 -4.20 4.24
CA PHE A 228 15.82 -3.61 2.91
C PHE A 228 15.36 -2.16 3.01
N ARG A 229 14.43 -1.87 3.91
CA ARG A 229 13.85 -0.54 4.09
C ARG A 229 14.84 0.46 4.70
N GLU A 230 15.47 0.12 5.82
CA GLU A 230 16.25 1.07 6.61
C GLU A 230 17.71 1.17 6.14
N ARG A 231 18.27 0.08 5.57
CA ARG A 231 19.67 0.06 5.13
C ARG A 231 19.84 0.29 3.64
N LEU A 232 18.92 -0.21 2.84
CA LEU A 232 19.04 -0.15 1.39
C LEU A 232 18.07 0.87 0.76
N ASP A 233 17.16 1.45 1.56
CA ASP A 233 16.07 2.33 1.10
C ASP A 233 15.24 1.67 -0.04
N VAL A 234 15.07 0.34 0.07
CA VAL A 234 14.33 -0.46 -0.90
C VAL A 234 13.00 -0.89 -0.31
N VAL A 235 11.93 -0.51 -0.98
CA VAL A 235 10.57 -0.97 -0.70
C VAL A 235 10.06 -1.67 -1.96
N PHE A 236 9.87 -2.98 -1.87
CA PHE A 236 9.16 -3.70 -2.91
C PHE A 236 7.68 -3.31 -2.82
N ARG A 237 7.19 -2.67 -3.88
CA ARG A 237 5.75 -2.51 -4.05
C ARG A 237 5.24 -3.85 -4.56
N GLU A 238 4.34 -4.45 -3.85
CA GLU A 238 3.45 -5.45 -4.43
C GLU A 238 2.87 -4.76 -5.65
N GLY A 239 3.02 -5.37 -6.84
CA GLY A 239 2.58 -4.75 -8.08
C GLY A 239 1.14 -4.29 -7.89
N ASP A 240 0.76 -3.17 -8.54
CA ASP A 240 -0.66 -2.83 -8.64
C ASP A 240 -1.35 -4.10 -9.13
N GLU A 241 -1.90 -4.88 -8.22
CA GLU A 241 -2.85 -5.91 -8.57
C GLU A 241 -3.89 -5.15 -9.36
N ALA A 242 -3.96 -5.45 -10.66
CA ALA A 242 -4.99 -4.88 -11.51
C ALA A 242 -6.28 -5.07 -10.75
N ALA A 243 -6.94 -3.97 -10.38
CA ALA A 243 -8.18 -4.02 -9.63
C ALA A 243 -9.01 -5.13 -10.26
N GLU A 244 -9.39 -6.12 -9.44
CA GLU A 244 -10.15 -7.25 -9.94
C GLU A 244 -11.36 -6.68 -10.66
N ASP A 245 -11.52 -7.02 -11.95
CA ASP A 245 -12.66 -6.56 -12.76
C ASP A 245 -13.98 -7.16 -12.26
N ASP A 246 -13.91 -8.19 -11.40
CA ASP A 246 -15.05 -8.87 -10.81
C ASP A 246 -15.45 -8.21 -9.47
N GLU A 247 -16.76 -7.97 -9.29
CA GLU A 247 -17.30 -7.54 -8.00
C GLU A 247 -17.11 -8.64 -6.95
N SER A 248 -16.47 -8.30 -5.84
CA SER A 248 -16.34 -9.20 -4.70
C SER A 248 -17.70 -9.48 -4.06
N PHE A 249 -18.05 -10.75 -3.88
CA PHE A 249 -19.27 -11.19 -3.17
C PHE A 249 -19.08 -11.29 -1.65
N GLY A 250 -17.88 -11.04 -1.14
CA GLY A 250 -17.54 -11.11 0.28
C GLY A 250 -16.31 -10.27 0.60
N LEU A 251 -16.07 -10.06 1.87
CA LEU A 251 -14.84 -9.46 2.35
C LEU A 251 -13.80 -10.57 2.57
N ASP A 252 -12.58 -10.35 2.14
CA ASP A 252 -11.48 -11.19 2.56
C ASP A 252 -11.05 -10.89 4.01
N GLY A 253 -10.06 -11.63 4.52
CA GLY A 253 -9.62 -11.46 5.91
C GLY A 253 -8.91 -10.13 6.16
N LEU A 254 -8.25 -9.55 5.16
CA LEU A 254 -7.54 -8.27 5.24
C LEU A 254 -8.52 -7.09 5.14
N ASP A 255 -9.46 -7.17 4.23
CA ASP A 255 -10.55 -6.20 4.09
C ASP A 255 -11.38 -6.13 5.35
N GLU A 256 -11.82 -7.28 5.87
CA GLU A 256 -12.58 -7.36 7.13
C GLU A 256 -11.80 -6.71 8.29
N TYR A 257 -10.50 -7.03 8.43
CA TYR A 257 -9.65 -6.42 9.43
C TYR A 257 -9.55 -4.91 9.28
N THR A 258 -9.32 -4.44 8.07
CA THR A 258 -9.16 -3.01 7.75
C THR A 258 -10.43 -2.22 8.06
N LEU A 259 -11.59 -2.76 7.69
CA LEU A 259 -12.87 -2.12 7.95
C LEU A 259 -13.24 -2.12 9.43
N LEU A 260 -12.94 -3.21 10.16
CA LEU A 260 -13.10 -3.26 11.61
C LEU A 260 -12.20 -2.26 12.31
N ASP A 261 -10.91 -2.15 11.92
CA ASP A 261 -9.97 -1.21 12.52
C ASP A 261 -10.39 0.24 12.26
N GLU A 262 -10.80 0.59 11.04
CA GLU A 262 -11.36 1.91 10.71
C GLU A 262 -12.58 2.24 11.59
N ALA A 263 -13.49 1.28 11.74
CA ALA A 263 -14.70 1.46 12.54
C ALA A 263 -14.39 1.64 14.05
N ILE A 264 -13.46 0.85 14.57
CA ILE A 264 -13.00 0.95 15.97
C ILE A 264 -12.40 2.34 16.23
N GLN A 265 -11.49 2.79 15.39
CA GLN A 265 -10.83 4.09 15.53
C GLN A 265 -11.85 5.23 15.50
N ALA A 266 -12.81 5.17 14.58
CA ALA A 266 -13.84 6.18 14.46
C ALA A 266 -14.79 6.23 15.68
N ILE A 267 -15.10 5.08 16.30
CA ILE A 267 -16.02 5.00 17.43
C ILE A 267 -15.31 5.26 18.76
N ALA A 268 -14.10 4.72 18.95
CA ALA A 268 -13.35 4.84 20.19
C ALA A 268 -12.89 6.28 20.50
N GLN A 269 -12.68 7.11 19.49
CA GLN A 269 -12.27 8.51 19.64
C GLN A 269 -13.43 9.44 20.05
N GLN A 270 -14.68 8.99 19.98
CA GLN A 270 -15.82 9.81 20.35
C GLN A 270 -16.09 9.74 21.85
N PRO A 271 -16.49 10.85 22.51
CA PRO A 271 -16.73 10.87 23.94
C PRO A 271 -17.81 9.87 24.35
N ASN A 272 -17.62 9.29 25.55
CA ASN A 272 -18.54 8.29 26.11
C ASN A 272 -19.95 8.85 26.31
N SER A 273 -20.88 8.42 25.47
CA SER A 273 -22.30 8.62 25.61
C SER A 273 -23.01 7.33 26.09
N ALA A 274 -24.28 7.40 26.47
CA ALA A 274 -25.03 6.29 27.08
C ALA A 274 -24.96 4.98 26.27
N ALA A 275 -25.13 3.84 26.93
CA ALA A 275 -25.06 2.50 26.31
C ALA A 275 -26.04 2.31 25.14
N ALA A 276 -27.24 2.93 25.20
CA ALA A 276 -28.22 2.90 24.11
C ALA A 276 -27.74 3.57 22.81
N ASP A 277 -26.71 4.43 22.90
CA ASP A 277 -26.12 5.13 21.78
C ASP A 277 -25.04 4.29 21.05
N LEU A 278 -24.44 3.26 21.70
CA LEU A 278 -23.37 2.47 21.07
C LEU A 278 -23.86 1.71 19.85
N ARG A 279 -25.01 1.05 19.94
CA ARG A 279 -25.61 0.34 18.81
C ARG A 279 -25.87 1.26 17.64
N SER A 280 -26.47 2.42 17.90
CA SER A 280 -26.73 3.43 16.86
C SER A 280 -25.44 3.94 16.20
N ARG A 281 -24.36 4.09 16.97
CA ARG A 281 -23.05 4.50 16.45
C ARG A 281 -22.40 3.44 15.59
N VAL A 282 -22.48 2.17 16.01
CA VAL A 282 -22.01 1.04 15.19
C VAL A 282 -22.79 0.97 13.90
N ASP A 283 -24.11 0.98 13.96
CA ASP A 283 -24.99 0.93 12.79
C ASP A 283 -24.72 2.13 11.84
N GLY A 284 -24.55 3.33 12.40
CA GLY A 284 -24.20 4.55 11.67
C GLY A 284 -22.85 4.46 10.95
N GLN A 285 -21.83 3.89 11.61
CA GLN A 285 -20.50 3.71 11.01
C GLN A 285 -20.50 2.64 9.93
N VAL A 286 -21.18 1.52 10.15
CA VAL A 286 -21.33 0.46 9.13
C VAL A 286 -22.10 0.98 7.92
N ALA A 287 -23.19 1.74 8.13
CA ALA A 287 -23.90 2.40 7.05
C ALA A 287 -23.04 3.44 6.29
N ARG A 288 -22.08 4.08 6.97
CA ARG A 288 -21.10 4.97 6.31
C ARG A 288 -20.18 4.17 5.38
N LEU A 289 -19.64 3.03 5.85
CA LEU A 289 -18.78 2.15 5.05
C LEU A 289 -19.53 1.62 3.81
N GLN A 290 -20.81 1.26 3.98
CA GLN A 290 -21.66 0.82 2.87
C GLN A 290 -21.86 1.94 1.83
N ARG A 291 -22.21 3.16 2.26
CA ARG A 291 -22.36 4.31 1.35
C ARG A 291 -21.04 4.72 0.68
N ALA A 292 -19.90 4.44 1.32
CA ALA A 292 -18.58 4.67 0.74
C ALA A 292 -18.16 3.60 -0.29
N GLY A 293 -19.01 2.61 -0.56
CA GLY A 293 -18.71 1.52 -1.51
C GLY A 293 -17.64 0.55 -1.02
N ARG A 294 -17.40 0.49 0.31
CA ARG A 294 -16.39 -0.40 0.90
C ARG A 294 -16.91 -1.81 1.18
N LEU A 295 -18.20 -2.03 1.03
CA LEU A 295 -18.87 -3.32 1.18
C LEU A 295 -19.40 -3.79 -0.19
N PRO A 296 -19.53 -5.10 -0.40
CA PRO A 296 -20.14 -5.65 -1.61
C PRO A 296 -21.51 -5.06 -1.91
N MET A 297 -21.95 -5.14 -3.15
CA MET A 297 -23.25 -4.62 -3.55
C MET A 297 -24.39 -5.56 -3.13
N ALA A 298 -25.60 -5.01 -3.02
CA ALA A 298 -26.87 -5.72 -2.78
C ALA A 298 -26.86 -6.62 -1.51
N GLU A 299 -27.42 -7.81 -1.57
CA GLU A 299 -27.59 -8.75 -0.45
C GLU A 299 -26.28 -9.21 0.20
N PRO A 300 -25.19 -9.52 -0.55
CA PRO A 300 -23.89 -9.80 0.04
C PRO A 300 -23.38 -8.66 0.94
N GLY A 301 -23.55 -7.42 0.52
CA GLY A 301 -23.14 -6.26 1.32
C GLY A 301 -23.96 -6.08 2.59
N LEU A 302 -25.26 -6.36 2.56
CA LEU A 302 -26.09 -6.34 3.77
C LEU A 302 -25.64 -7.40 4.77
N ARG A 303 -25.27 -8.60 4.31
CA ARG A 303 -24.71 -9.66 5.17
C ARG A 303 -23.36 -9.26 5.77
N SER A 304 -22.47 -8.69 4.97
CA SER A 304 -21.18 -8.19 5.44
C SER A 304 -21.35 -7.06 6.45
N ALA A 305 -22.30 -6.14 6.22
CA ALA A 305 -22.64 -5.07 7.15
C ALA A 305 -23.12 -5.62 8.50
N GLN A 306 -24.02 -6.61 8.47
CA GLN A 306 -24.52 -7.25 9.68
C GLN A 306 -23.41 -7.99 10.42
N ALA A 307 -22.56 -8.75 9.72
CA ALA A 307 -21.42 -9.45 10.32
C ALA A 307 -20.42 -8.51 10.99
N LEU A 308 -20.13 -7.35 10.36
CA LEU A 308 -19.28 -6.31 10.96
C LEU A 308 -19.92 -5.74 12.23
N ALA A 309 -21.23 -5.42 12.20
CA ALA A 309 -21.95 -4.90 13.37
C ALA A 309 -21.98 -5.91 14.51
N ASP A 310 -22.24 -7.18 14.23
CA ASP A 310 -22.26 -8.28 15.20
C ASP A 310 -20.88 -8.55 15.82
N THR A 311 -19.80 -8.23 15.10
CA THR A 311 -18.43 -8.30 15.61
C THR A 311 -18.06 -7.07 16.45
N LEU A 312 -18.40 -5.88 15.98
CA LEU A 312 -18.03 -4.60 16.62
C LEU A 312 -18.73 -4.41 17.96
N LEU A 313 -20.01 -4.76 18.06
CA LEU A 313 -20.81 -4.42 19.22
C LEU A 313 -20.31 -5.09 20.51
N PRO A 314 -20.11 -6.43 20.60
CA PRO A 314 -19.62 -7.07 21.83
C PRO A 314 -18.22 -6.60 22.21
N MET A 315 -17.36 -6.36 21.22
CA MET A 315 -16.00 -5.88 21.44
C MET A 315 -15.99 -4.46 22.02
N LEU A 316 -16.81 -3.56 21.51
CA LEU A 316 -16.92 -2.19 22.00
C LEU A 316 -17.65 -2.09 23.35
N GLU A 317 -18.61 -2.97 23.61
CA GLU A 317 -19.24 -3.13 24.94
C GLU A 317 -18.17 -3.53 25.96
N ARG A 318 -17.37 -4.54 25.63
CA ARG A 318 -16.27 -4.97 26.49
C ARG A 318 -15.22 -3.88 26.69
N TRP A 319 -14.89 -3.14 25.65
CA TRP A 319 -14.00 -1.99 25.76
C TRP A 319 -14.51 -0.94 26.74
N ARG A 320 -15.80 -0.60 26.69
CA ARG A 320 -16.44 0.33 27.63
C ARG A 320 -16.41 -0.17 29.06
N GLU A 321 -16.65 -1.45 29.29
CA GLU A 321 -16.56 -2.05 30.63
C GLU A 321 -15.15 -1.91 31.21
N VAL A 322 -14.14 -2.18 30.39
CA VAL A 322 -12.73 -2.02 30.78
C VAL A 322 -12.43 -0.55 31.06
N GLN A 323 -12.84 0.37 30.19
CA GLN A 323 -12.66 1.81 30.44
C GLN A 323 -13.39 2.30 31.69
N ALA A 324 -14.57 1.79 31.98
CA ALA A 324 -15.31 2.14 33.21
C ALA A 324 -14.58 1.68 34.47
N SER A 325 -13.82 0.59 34.40
CA SER A 325 -12.96 0.12 35.49
C SER A 325 -11.72 1.00 35.70
N TYR A 326 -11.28 1.73 34.68
CA TYR A 326 -10.10 2.59 34.68
C TYR A 326 -10.42 3.97 34.09
N PRO A 327 -11.23 4.79 34.75
CA PRO A 327 -11.80 6.02 34.18
C PRO A 327 -10.83 7.20 34.11
N GLN A 328 -9.68 7.12 34.77
CA GLN A 328 -8.76 8.26 34.89
C GLN A 328 -7.62 8.13 33.90
N ALA A 329 -7.54 9.03 32.92
CA ALA A 329 -6.41 9.12 32.02
C ALA A 329 -5.13 9.51 32.79
N VAL A 330 -4.05 8.80 32.53
CA VAL A 330 -2.72 9.06 33.08
C VAL A 330 -1.85 9.70 32.02
N ALA A 331 -0.99 10.63 32.43
CA ALA A 331 -0.03 11.24 31.51
C ALA A 331 0.91 10.18 30.92
N LYS A 332 1.33 10.41 29.68
CA LYS A 332 2.32 9.56 29.01
C LYS A 332 3.65 9.57 29.79
N GLU A 333 4.32 8.44 29.85
CA GLU A 333 5.63 8.29 30.50
C GLU A 333 6.75 8.10 29.46
N PRO A 334 7.93 8.70 29.64
CA PRO A 334 9.03 8.53 28.70
C PRO A 334 9.67 7.16 28.87
N LEU A 335 9.98 6.52 27.75
CA LEU A 335 10.72 5.25 27.66
C LEU A 335 12.08 5.55 27.06
N ARG A 336 13.14 5.59 27.86
CA ARG A 336 14.49 5.93 27.41
C ARG A 336 15.50 4.92 27.90
N ILE A 337 16.22 4.34 26.97
CA ILE A 337 17.28 3.37 27.25
C ILE A 337 18.41 3.60 26.25
N THR A 338 19.63 3.45 26.71
CA THR A 338 20.81 3.45 25.86
C THR A 338 21.61 2.18 26.13
N HIS A 339 21.99 1.46 25.08
CA HIS A 339 22.78 0.25 25.14
C HIS A 339 23.74 0.19 23.94
N ASP A 340 25.04 0.09 24.19
CA ASP A 340 26.10 -0.03 23.17
C ASP A 340 25.98 0.95 22.00
N GLY A 341 25.71 2.23 22.30
CA GLY A 341 25.54 3.30 21.29
C GLY A 341 24.20 3.27 20.56
N ILE A 342 23.28 2.36 20.94
CA ILE A 342 21.91 2.35 20.44
C ILE A 342 21.05 3.14 21.42
N ALA A 343 20.46 4.25 20.95
CA ALA A 343 19.48 5.03 21.70
C ALA A 343 18.05 4.55 21.39
N PHE A 344 17.27 4.38 22.43
CA PHE A 344 15.83 4.15 22.35
C PHE A 344 15.11 5.31 23.03
N ASP A 345 14.20 5.98 22.36
CA ASP A 345 13.38 7.08 22.91
C ASP A 345 11.96 7.01 22.34
N ASP A 346 10.99 6.74 23.20
CA ASP A 346 9.58 6.70 22.86
C ASP A 346 8.72 7.04 24.08
N TRP A 347 7.41 6.98 23.94
CA TRP A 347 6.45 7.31 24.98
C TRP A 347 5.50 6.15 25.25
N LEU A 348 5.36 5.80 26.50
CA LEU A 348 4.28 4.94 26.95
C LEU A 348 2.98 5.76 27.00
N THR A 349 2.09 5.49 26.05
CA THR A 349 0.78 6.15 25.91
C THR A 349 -0.35 5.18 26.26
N GLY A 350 -1.58 5.65 26.38
CA GLY A 350 -2.74 4.79 26.65
C GLY A 350 -2.81 4.28 28.10
N LEU A 351 -2.11 4.93 29.03
CA LEU A 351 -2.19 4.62 30.44
C LEU A 351 -3.48 5.16 31.04
N GLN A 352 -4.14 4.33 31.85
CA GLN A 352 -5.33 4.66 32.58
C GLN A 352 -5.18 4.18 34.05
N ALA A 353 -5.92 4.78 34.98
CA ALA A 353 -5.93 4.38 36.37
C ALA A 353 -7.35 4.10 36.86
N ALA A 354 -7.46 3.17 37.80
CA ALA A 354 -8.71 2.97 38.54
C ALA A 354 -9.04 4.18 39.40
N ALA A 355 -10.33 4.43 39.63
CA ALA A 355 -10.75 5.46 40.56
C ALA A 355 -10.22 5.12 41.97
N ALA A 356 -9.42 6.04 42.53
CA ALA A 356 -8.86 5.91 43.88
C ALA A 356 -9.07 7.20 44.66
N PRO A 357 -9.07 7.14 46.01
CA PRO A 357 -9.07 8.33 46.86
C PRO A 357 -7.87 9.23 46.52
N ALA A 358 -8.02 10.53 46.67
CA ALA A 358 -7.01 11.53 46.31
C ALA A 358 -5.63 11.36 47.02
N SER A 359 -5.56 10.49 48.03
CA SER A 359 -4.36 10.22 48.83
C SER A 359 -3.45 9.12 48.26
N GLU A 360 -3.94 8.24 47.35
CA GLU A 360 -3.15 7.17 46.76
C GLU A 360 -3.47 7.04 45.26
N PRO A 361 -2.44 7.02 44.38
CA PRO A 361 -2.70 6.78 42.97
C PRO A 361 -3.25 5.36 42.78
N GLY A 362 -4.37 5.22 42.10
CA GLY A 362 -4.95 3.92 41.76
C GLY A 362 -4.03 3.08 40.88
N PRO A 363 -4.24 1.76 40.81
CA PRO A 363 -3.45 0.89 39.96
C PRO A 363 -3.53 1.34 38.49
N ARG A 364 -2.35 1.52 37.87
CA ARG A 364 -2.23 1.96 36.49
C ARG A 364 -2.25 0.75 35.54
N VAL A 365 -2.92 0.91 34.43
CA VAL A 365 -3.08 -0.12 33.41
C VAL A 365 -2.92 0.51 32.04
N TRP A 366 -2.20 -0.16 31.16
CA TRP A 366 -2.18 0.16 29.74
C TRP A 366 -3.36 -0.49 29.04
N LEU A 367 -4.15 0.30 28.32
CA LEU A 367 -5.33 -0.17 27.60
C LEU A 367 -5.11 -0.10 26.10
N SER A 368 -5.47 -1.18 25.41
CA SER A 368 -5.42 -1.26 23.93
C SER A 368 -6.66 -1.92 23.37
N LEU A 369 -7.12 -1.43 22.24
CA LEU A 369 -8.24 -1.98 21.48
C LEU A 369 -7.73 -2.34 20.07
N THR A 370 -8.03 -3.54 19.59
CA THR A 370 -7.54 -4.04 18.29
C THR A 370 -8.58 -4.87 17.56
N ALA A 371 -8.66 -4.75 16.25
CA ALA A 371 -9.50 -5.60 15.39
C ALA A 371 -8.98 -7.04 15.26
N SER A 372 -7.82 -7.36 15.81
CA SER A 372 -7.23 -8.70 15.74
C SER A 372 -7.97 -9.73 16.57
N ARG A 373 -7.99 -10.98 16.10
CA ARG A 373 -8.33 -12.12 16.95
C ARG A 373 -7.15 -12.45 17.85
N LEU A 374 -7.36 -12.45 19.14
CA LEU A 374 -6.31 -12.64 20.15
C LEU A 374 -6.23 -14.06 20.68
N CYS A 375 -7.21 -14.92 20.38
CA CYS A 375 -7.30 -16.28 20.85
C CYS A 375 -7.13 -17.29 19.72
N THR A 376 -6.45 -18.42 20.01
CA THR A 376 -6.21 -19.50 19.04
C THR A 376 -7.45 -20.36 18.81
N SER A 377 -8.24 -20.62 19.86
CA SER A 377 -9.39 -21.53 19.82
C SER A 377 -10.35 -21.24 20.97
N ALA A 378 -11.65 -21.35 20.70
CA ALA A 378 -12.69 -21.24 21.74
C ALA A 378 -12.71 -22.46 22.70
N VAL A 379 -12.24 -23.63 22.26
CA VAL A 379 -12.27 -24.89 23.05
C VAL A 379 -11.11 -24.93 24.06
N ARG A 380 -9.94 -24.46 23.66
CA ARG A 380 -8.75 -24.33 24.51
C ARG A 380 -8.18 -22.94 24.30
N PRO A 381 -8.71 -21.94 25.02
CA PRO A 381 -8.30 -20.56 24.80
C PRO A 381 -6.84 -20.37 25.20
N ALA A 382 -6.03 -19.96 24.21
CA ALA A 382 -4.64 -19.55 24.41
C ALA A 382 -4.41 -18.28 23.61
N ALA A 383 -3.56 -17.39 24.13
CA ALA A 383 -3.22 -16.17 23.42
C ALA A 383 -2.47 -16.47 22.11
N ARG A 384 -2.70 -15.64 21.11
CA ARG A 384 -1.98 -15.68 19.84
C ARG A 384 -0.70 -14.85 19.93
N PRO A 385 0.49 -15.48 19.99
CA PRO A 385 1.75 -14.74 20.16
C PRO A 385 2.00 -13.78 18.99
N ASP A 386 1.71 -14.16 17.76
CA ASP A 386 1.87 -13.33 16.55
C ASP A 386 1.14 -11.98 16.64
N LYS A 387 0.05 -11.92 17.38
CA LYS A 387 -0.74 -10.69 17.59
C LYS A 387 -0.29 -9.88 18.81
N LEU A 388 0.59 -10.43 19.65
CA LEU A 388 1.06 -9.81 20.88
C LEU A 388 2.49 -9.26 20.81
N ILE A 389 3.16 -9.27 19.65
CA ILE A 389 4.54 -8.79 19.49
C ILE A 389 4.69 -7.34 19.99
N ALA A 390 3.79 -6.45 19.62
CA ALA A 390 3.82 -5.05 20.08
C ALA A 390 3.66 -4.93 21.60
N ALA A 391 2.79 -5.75 22.20
CA ALA A 391 2.59 -5.79 23.65
C ALA A 391 3.81 -6.39 24.37
N TRP A 392 4.47 -7.39 23.78
CA TRP A 392 5.71 -7.96 24.26
C TRP A 392 6.83 -6.92 24.29
N VAL A 393 7.10 -6.23 23.16
CA VAL A 393 8.12 -5.18 23.08
C VAL A 393 7.83 -4.06 24.08
N LEU A 394 6.58 -3.62 24.17
CA LEU A 394 6.18 -2.61 25.14
C LEU A 394 6.41 -3.06 26.58
N SER A 395 6.08 -4.32 26.92
CA SER A 395 6.29 -4.87 28.26
C SER A 395 7.77 -4.95 28.61
N LEU A 396 8.64 -5.35 27.64
CA LEU A 396 10.10 -5.37 27.83
C LEU A 396 10.64 -3.96 28.11
N VAL A 397 10.32 -3.01 27.24
CA VAL A 397 10.87 -1.65 27.34
C VAL A 397 10.34 -0.94 28.60
N ALA A 398 9.06 -1.05 28.91
CA ALA A 398 8.49 -0.43 30.11
C ALA A 398 9.11 -1.01 31.38
N SER A 399 9.23 -2.34 31.48
CA SER A 399 9.82 -2.99 32.65
C SER A 399 11.32 -2.69 32.77
N ALA A 400 12.06 -2.64 31.67
CA ALA A 400 13.46 -2.22 31.66
C ALA A 400 13.66 -0.75 32.09
N CYS A 401 12.67 0.13 31.83
CA CYS A 401 12.64 1.49 32.35
C CYS A 401 12.16 1.58 33.83
N GLY A 402 11.95 0.44 34.50
CA GLY A 402 11.45 0.41 35.88
C GLY A 402 9.96 0.70 36.05
N ILE A 403 9.19 0.62 34.98
CA ILE A 403 7.72 0.82 34.96
C ILE A 403 7.06 -0.56 34.95
N PRO A 404 6.49 -1.05 36.08
CA PRO A 404 5.80 -2.33 36.11
C PRO A 404 4.49 -2.23 35.33
N LEU A 405 4.50 -2.64 34.05
CA LEU A 405 3.37 -2.48 33.15
C LEU A 405 2.36 -3.62 33.30
N ARG A 406 1.16 -3.28 33.73
CA ARG A 406 -0.01 -4.13 33.57
C ARG A 406 -0.78 -3.68 32.34
N GLY A 407 -1.22 -4.63 31.50
CA GLY A 407 -1.93 -4.32 30.27
C GLY A 407 -3.28 -5.03 30.17
N VAL A 408 -4.24 -4.41 29.48
CA VAL A 408 -5.49 -5.04 29.04
C VAL A 408 -5.68 -4.72 27.58
N ILE A 409 -5.77 -5.76 26.75
CA ILE A 409 -5.97 -5.66 25.31
C ILE A 409 -7.33 -6.27 24.99
N VAL A 410 -8.24 -5.48 24.45
CA VAL A 410 -9.53 -5.97 23.96
C VAL A 410 -9.41 -6.22 22.47
N GLY A 411 -9.60 -7.47 22.06
CA GLY A 411 -9.61 -7.89 20.67
C GLY A 411 -10.99 -8.25 20.17
N ARG A 412 -11.02 -8.84 18.98
CA ARG A 412 -12.26 -9.24 18.32
C ARG A 412 -13.01 -10.38 19.06
N ASP A 413 -12.28 -11.32 19.65
CA ASP A 413 -12.79 -12.58 20.19
C ASP A 413 -12.49 -12.75 21.69
N ALA A 414 -11.53 -12.02 22.21
CA ALA A 414 -11.05 -12.18 23.56
C ALA A 414 -10.50 -10.88 24.15
N THR A 415 -10.50 -10.81 25.48
CA THR A 415 -9.73 -9.84 26.25
C THR A 415 -8.48 -10.51 26.79
N VAL A 416 -7.34 -9.93 26.52
CA VAL A 416 -6.03 -10.37 27.00
C VAL A 416 -5.58 -9.45 28.13
N THR A 417 -5.17 -10.05 29.25
CA THR A 417 -4.57 -9.31 30.37
C THR A 417 -3.09 -9.68 30.47
N VAL A 418 -2.22 -8.66 30.56
CA VAL A 418 -0.78 -8.79 30.64
C VAL A 418 -0.33 -8.43 32.06
N ALA A 419 0.44 -9.30 32.70
CA ALA A 419 1.08 -9.06 33.98
C ALA A 419 2.48 -8.41 33.79
N PRO A 420 2.96 -7.63 34.78
CA PRO A 420 4.30 -7.05 34.71
C PRO A 420 5.41 -8.09 34.63
N LEU A 421 6.47 -7.76 33.90
CA LEU A 421 7.73 -8.53 33.87
C LEU A 421 8.69 -8.03 34.96
N PRO A 422 9.55 -8.91 35.55
CA PRO A 422 10.65 -8.47 36.39
C PRO A 422 11.63 -7.57 35.60
N ALA A 423 12.08 -6.48 36.22
CA ALA A 423 12.88 -5.48 35.52
C ALA A 423 14.24 -6.01 35.03
N ASP A 424 14.92 -6.82 35.84
CA ASP A 424 16.24 -7.39 35.51
C ASP A 424 16.13 -8.34 34.30
N ASP A 425 15.13 -9.21 34.28
CA ASP A 425 14.87 -10.11 33.14
C ASP A 425 14.53 -9.32 31.88
N ALA A 426 13.69 -8.28 32.02
CA ALA A 426 13.29 -7.43 30.90
C ALA A 426 14.48 -6.66 30.30
N LEU A 427 15.38 -6.16 31.14
CA LEU A 427 16.57 -5.44 30.68
C LEU A 427 17.52 -6.35 29.89
N ALA A 428 17.78 -7.56 30.37
CA ALA A 428 18.64 -8.53 29.71
C ALA A 428 18.07 -8.94 28.34
N LEU A 429 16.76 -9.23 28.29
CA LEU A 429 16.08 -9.59 27.03
C LEU A 429 16.06 -8.41 26.03
N LEU A 430 15.86 -7.18 26.53
CA LEU A 430 15.89 -6.00 25.68
C LEU A 430 17.28 -5.76 25.08
N HIS A 431 18.36 -5.93 25.87
CA HIS A 431 19.73 -5.82 25.36
C HIS A 431 19.97 -6.83 24.24
N THR A 432 19.57 -8.08 24.44
CA THR A 432 19.64 -9.11 23.39
C THR A 432 18.88 -8.72 22.12
N LEU A 433 17.67 -8.13 22.26
CA LEU A 433 16.89 -7.67 21.11
C LEU A 433 17.59 -6.51 20.38
N LEU A 434 18.18 -5.56 21.11
CA LEU A 434 18.93 -4.43 20.53
C LEU A 434 20.18 -4.89 19.79
N GLU A 435 20.91 -5.87 20.32
CA GLU A 435 22.07 -6.50 19.67
C GLU A 435 21.65 -7.21 18.37
N CYS A 436 20.60 -8.02 18.42
CA CYS A 436 20.05 -8.68 17.24
C CYS A 436 19.56 -7.67 16.20
N TRP A 437 18.97 -6.54 16.63
CA TRP A 437 18.58 -5.47 15.73
C TRP A 437 19.80 -4.87 15.01
N ARG A 438 20.89 -4.56 15.74
CA ARG A 438 22.15 -4.06 15.15
C ARG A 438 22.73 -5.03 14.14
N ASP A 439 22.73 -6.32 14.49
CA ASP A 439 23.23 -7.38 13.60
C ASP A 439 22.34 -7.49 12.35
N GLY A 440 21.02 -7.39 12.52
CA GLY A 440 20.05 -7.39 11.44
C GLY A 440 20.14 -6.16 10.53
N MET A 441 20.62 -5.03 11.04
CA MET A 441 20.94 -3.85 10.22
C MET A 441 22.32 -3.96 9.54
N THR A 442 23.20 -4.83 10.01
CA THR A 442 24.49 -5.10 9.37
C THR A 442 24.35 -6.08 8.22
N ALA A 443 23.57 -7.14 8.41
CA ALA A 443 23.28 -8.14 7.39
C ALA A 443 21.88 -8.73 7.61
N PRO A 444 21.18 -9.14 6.55
CA PRO A 444 19.86 -9.76 6.69
C PRO A 444 19.93 -11.00 7.59
N LEU A 445 19.05 -11.06 8.59
CA LEU A 445 18.93 -12.23 9.45
C LEU A 445 17.99 -13.26 8.80
N PRO A 446 18.37 -14.56 8.81
CA PRO A 446 17.46 -15.62 8.36
C PRO A 446 16.37 -15.84 9.42
N LEU A 447 15.35 -14.99 9.41
CA LEU A 447 14.30 -15.01 10.42
C LEU A 447 12.98 -14.48 9.86
N ALA A 448 11.90 -15.22 10.09
CA ALA A 448 10.54 -14.84 9.82
C ALA A 448 9.67 -15.13 11.05
N CYS A 449 8.76 -14.23 11.39
CA CYS A 449 8.11 -14.20 12.69
C CYS A 449 7.25 -15.45 12.98
N ASN A 450 6.29 -15.75 12.09
CA ASN A 450 5.37 -16.87 12.30
C ASN A 450 6.10 -18.20 12.21
N THR A 451 7.08 -18.30 11.33
CA THR A 451 7.98 -19.45 11.18
C THR A 451 8.79 -19.69 12.45
N ALA A 452 9.38 -18.64 13.03
CA ALA A 452 10.12 -18.71 14.28
C ALA A 452 9.22 -19.11 15.46
N LEU A 453 8.02 -18.54 15.57
CA LEU A 453 7.05 -18.91 16.58
C LEU A 453 6.61 -20.38 16.44
N ALA A 454 6.39 -20.86 15.21
CA ALA A 454 6.08 -22.26 14.93
C ALA A 454 7.22 -23.19 15.35
N TRP A 455 8.46 -22.84 14.99
CA TRP A 455 9.66 -23.60 15.35
C TRP A 455 9.80 -23.76 16.88
N VAL A 456 9.73 -22.66 17.62
CA VAL A 456 9.89 -22.66 19.09
C VAL A 456 8.70 -23.37 19.76
N ALA A 457 7.52 -23.30 19.18
CA ALA A 457 6.33 -24.05 19.66
C ALA A 457 6.37 -25.54 19.34
N GLY A 458 7.31 -26.02 18.53
CA GLY A 458 7.39 -27.40 18.09
C GLY A 458 6.31 -27.78 17.06
N VAL A 459 5.86 -26.80 16.28
CA VAL A 459 4.90 -26.94 15.18
C VAL A 459 5.66 -26.92 13.85
N ASP A 460 5.03 -27.34 12.76
CA ASP A 460 5.63 -27.35 11.43
C ASP A 460 5.99 -25.94 10.94
N ALA A 461 7.28 -25.61 11.07
CA ALA A 461 7.82 -24.32 10.67
C ALA A 461 7.94 -24.18 9.14
N ALA A 462 8.19 -25.30 8.43
CA ALA A 462 8.26 -25.28 6.97
C ALA A 462 6.90 -24.92 6.36
N LEU A 463 5.82 -25.47 6.91
CA LEU A 463 4.47 -25.09 6.50
C LEU A 463 4.15 -23.61 6.79
N ALA A 464 4.66 -23.06 7.88
CA ALA A 464 4.47 -21.64 8.20
C ALA A 464 5.23 -20.72 7.24
N TYR A 465 6.41 -21.15 6.76
CA TYR A 465 7.23 -20.39 5.83
C TYR A 465 6.78 -20.55 4.39
N ASP A 466 6.73 -21.78 3.88
CA ASP A 466 6.46 -22.07 2.46
C ASP A 466 4.96 -22.00 2.13
N GLY A 467 4.10 -22.09 3.14
CA GLY A 467 2.66 -22.12 2.94
C GLY A 467 2.16 -23.46 2.37
N SER A 468 0.96 -23.44 1.85
CA SER A 468 0.32 -24.60 1.18
C SER A 468 -0.72 -24.12 0.16
N ALA A 469 -1.32 -25.03 -0.58
CA ALA A 469 -2.45 -24.72 -1.47
C ALA A 469 -3.67 -24.05 -0.79
N ARG A 470 -3.69 -24.00 0.57
CA ARG A 470 -4.79 -23.44 1.36
C ARG A 470 -4.36 -22.38 2.37
N SER A 471 -3.08 -22.10 2.49
CA SER A 471 -2.53 -21.13 3.43
C SER A 471 -1.34 -20.40 2.82
N HIS A 472 -1.34 -19.09 2.94
CA HIS A 472 -0.21 -18.24 2.56
C HIS A 472 0.99 -18.51 3.46
N GLY A 473 2.19 -18.55 2.87
CA GLY A 473 3.45 -18.66 3.58
C GLY A 473 4.14 -17.30 3.77
N GLU A 474 5.04 -17.19 4.76
CA GLU A 474 5.81 -15.96 4.93
C GLU A 474 6.76 -15.68 3.76
N VAL A 475 7.12 -16.70 2.99
CA VAL A 475 7.95 -16.58 1.76
C VAL A 475 7.29 -15.71 0.68
N GLU A 476 5.98 -15.54 0.70
CA GLU A 476 5.28 -14.67 -0.26
C GLU A 476 5.66 -13.18 -0.09
N GLU A 477 6.21 -12.79 1.05
CA GLU A 477 6.73 -11.45 1.25
C GLU A 477 8.01 -11.23 0.43
N ALA A 478 8.01 -10.20 -0.42
CA ALA A 478 9.00 -10.00 -1.48
C ALA A 478 10.47 -9.92 -1.00
N CYS A 479 10.72 -9.41 0.21
CA CYS A 479 12.07 -9.35 0.76
C CYS A 479 12.56 -10.73 1.21
N LEU A 480 11.67 -11.53 1.81
CA LEU A 480 11.96 -12.91 2.22
C LEU A 480 12.17 -13.79 1.00
N ALA A 481 11.25 -13.78 0.04
CA ALA A 481 11.34 -14.55 -1.19
C ALA A 481 12.66 -14.33 -1.95
N ARG A 482 13.19 -13.11 -1.88
CA ARG A 482 14.42 -12.74 -2.61
C ARG A 482 15.68 -13.32 -2.00
N LEU A 483 15.74 -13.45 -0.69
CA LEU A 483 16.94 -13.94 0.03
C LEU A 483 16.81 -15.41 0.43
N PHE A 484 15.61 -15.83 0.77
CA PHE A 484 15.30 -17.16 1.29
C PHE A 484 14.07 -17.69 0.56
N PRO A 485 14.23 -18.26 -0.64
CA PRO A 485 13.11 -18.64 -1.50
C PRO A 485 12.28 -19.81 -0.96
N ASP A 486 12.76 -20.53 0.05
CA ASP A 486 12.10 -21.63 0.73
C ASP A 486 12.62 -21.79 2.16
N PHE A 487 11.95 -22.63 2.95
CA PHE A 487 12.35 -22.89 4.34
C PHE A 487 13.74 -23.54 4.44
N GLU A 488 14.14 -24.38 3.49
CA GLU A 488 15.46 -25.01 3.46
C GLU A 488 16.55 -23.93 3.39
N SER A 489 16.40 -22.96 2.49
CA SER A 489 17.31 -21.81 2.36
C SER A 489 17.34 -20.93 3.61
N LEU A 490 16.19 -20.74 4.29
CA LEU A 490 16.11 -19.98 5.53
C LEU A 490 16.86 -20.68 6.68
N ALA A 491 16.86 -22.01 6.72
CA ALA A 491 17.39 -22.82 7.81
C ALA A 491 18.81 -23.37 7.56
N ASP A 492 19.36 -23.22 6.36
CA ASP A 492 20.57 -23.89 5.85
C ASP A 492 21.81 -23.72 6.75
N ASP A 493 22.04 -22.52 7.28
CA ASP A 493 23.22 -22.21 8.09
C ASP A 493 23.04 -22.49 9.61
N GLY A 494 21.89 -22.98 10.05
CA GLY A 494 21.53 -23.23 11.45
C GLY A 494 21.32 -21.97 12.30
N ARG A 495 21.55 -20.77 11.75
CA ARG A 495 21.33 -19.50 12.46
C ARG A 495 19.86 -19.24 12.74
N PHE A 496 18.98 -19.68 11.84
CA PHE A 496 17.53 -19.56 12.02
C PHE A 496 17.07 -20.15 13.37
N ALA A 497 17.43 -21.40 13.64
CA ALA A 497 17.03 -22.09 14.88
C ALA A 497 17.52 -21.35 16.14
N THR A 498 18.77 -20.87 16.11
CA THR A 498 19.37 -20.13 17.22
C THR A 498 18.66 -18.79 17.44
N LEU A 499 18.41 -18.02 16.38
CA LEU A 499 17.73 -16.72 16.44
C LEU A 499 16.26 -16.88 16.85
N ALA A 500 15.57 -17.89 16.32
CA ALA A 500 14.20 -18.20 16.70
C ALA A 500 14.09 -18.49 18.20
N GLN A 501 14.96 -19.34 18.73
CA GLN A 501 14.97 -19.65 20.16
C GLN A 501 15.36 -18.43 21.02
N LEU A 502 16.33 -17.64 20.58
CA LEU A 502 16.83 -16.47 21.30
C LEU A 502 15.78 -15.36 21.43
N LEU A 503 15.07 -15.04 20.35
CA LEU A 503 14.13 -13.91 20.29
C LEU A 503 12.70 -14.31 20.64
N PHE A 504 12.24 -15.48 20.20
CA PHE A 504 10.85 -15.91 20.35
C PHE A 504 10.62 -16.92 21.47
N GLY A 505 11.68 -17.59 21.96
CA GLY A 505 11.60 -18.43 23.16
C GLY A 505 11.07 -17.69 24.38
N PRO A 506 11.72 -16.58 24.79
CA PRO A 506 11.28 -15.76 25.92
C PRO A 506 9.87 -15.17 25.71
N MET A 507 9.50 -14.83 24.48
CA MET A 507 8.17 -14.33 24.15
C MET A 507 7.09 -15.40 24.37
N LEU A 508 7.34 -16.65 23.97
CA LEU A 508 6.39 -17.73 24.22
C LEU A 508 6.28 -18.08 25.71
N GLU A 509 7.37 -18.02 26.46
CA GLU A 509 7.37 -18.17 27.92
C GLU A 509 6.55 -17.04 28.59
N TRP A 510 6.77 -15.80 28.18
CA TRP A 510 5.97 -14.66 28.65
C TRP A 510 4.48 -14.86 28.33
N THR A 511 4.17 -15.31 27.12
CA THR A 511 2.77 -15.55 26.72
C THR A 511 2.10 -16.62 27.58
N ARG A 512 2.86 -17.62 28.07
CA ARG A 512 2.33 -18.68 28.95
C ARG A 512 2.21 -18.23 30.42
N ASN A 513 3.16 -17.42 30.90
CA ASN A 513 3.31 -17.11 32.31
C ASN A 513 2.69 -15.76 32.72
N CYS A 514 2.72 -14.77 31.82
CA CYS A 514 2.31 -13.39 32.11
C CYS A 514 1.04 -12.97 31.38
N VAL A 515 0.50 -13.81 30.48
CA VAL A 515 -0.68 -13.46 29.68
C VAL A 515 -1.85 -14.38 30.04
N SER A 516 -2.98 -13.78 30.32
CA SER A 516 -4.26 -14.50 30.50
C SER A 516 -5.28 -14.09 29.47
N VAL A 517 -6.12 -15.03 29.04
CA VAL A 517 -7.12 -14.83 27.98
C VAL A 517 -8.52 -15.09 28.53
N ALA A 518 -9.42 -14.17 28.32
CA ALA A 518 -10.84 -14.30 28.60
C ALA A 518 -11.63 -14.11 27.31
N LEU A 519 -12.32 -15.15 26.86
CA LEU A 519 -13.18 -15.09 25.66
C LEU A 519 -14.35 -14.14 25.90
N HIS A 520 -14.76 -13.44 24.86
CA HIS A 520 -16.01 -12.70 24.86
C HIS A 520 -17.17 -13.71 24.83
N ALA A 521 -18.24 -13.45 25.61
CA ALA A 521 -19.43 -14.27 25.56
C ALA A 521 -20.04 -14.21 24.15
N ALA A 522 -20.26 -15.37 23.53
CA ALA A 522 -20.96 -15.39 22.24
C ALA A 522 -22.40 -14.87 22.46
N PRO A 523 -22.86 -13.90 21.68
CA PRO A 523 -24.26 -13.50 21.73
C PRO A 523 -25.11 -14.70 21.27
N GLY A 524 -25.75 -15.40 22.18
CA GLY A 524 -26.65 -16.50 21.86
C GLY A 524 -26.63 -17.76 22.76
N LEU A 525 -25.72 -17.87 23.73
CA LEU A 525 -25.63 -19.06 24.59
C LEU A 525 -26.30 -18.91 25.97
N LEU A 526 -27.02 -17.83 26.21
CA LEU A 526 -27.69 -17.55 27.51
C LEU A 526 -29.12 -18.06 27.59
N LEU A 527 -29.60 -18.92 26.68
CA LEU A 527 -30.97 -19.45 26.70
C LEU A 527 -31.08 -20.98 26.75
N ALA A 528 -30.09 -21.70 27.28
CA ALA A 528 -30.18 -23.17 27.40
C ALA A 528 -29.78 -23.74 28.76
N THR A 529 -29.93 -22.99 29.86
CA THR A 529 -29.75 -23.55 31.23
C THR A 529 -30.77 -23.03 32.23
N GLU A 530 -32.05 -22.99 31.86
CA GLU A 530 -33.15 -23.01 32.82
C GLU A 530 -34.30 -23.82 32.21
N GLY A 531 -34.46 -25.02 32.68
CA GLY A 531 -35.67 -25.80 32.43
C GLY A 531 -35.45 -27.25 32.04
N THR A 532 -35.07 -28.09 32.98
CA THR A 532 -35.68 -29.41 33.20
C THR A 532 -35.18 -30.02 34.50
N SER A 533 -35.79 -29.56 35.58
CA SER A 533 -36.02 -30.40 36.76
C SER A 533 -37.46 -30.88 36.67
N ASP A 534 -37.64 -32.14 36.92
CA ASP A 534 -38.87 -32.91 37.08
C ASP A 534 -39.53 -33.57 35.87
N ALA A 535 -39.34 -34.87 35.79
CA ALA A 535 -40.43 -35.81 35.99
C ALA A 535 -39.91 -37.25 35.97
N ARG A 536 -40.07 -37.84 37.11
CA ARG A 536 -39.95 -39.29 37.36
C ARG A 536 -41.08 -40.06 36.65
N HIS A 537 -40.82 -41.31 36.44
CA HIS A 537 -41.67 -42.53 36.51
C HIS A 537 -42.19 -43.18 35.23
N ALA A 538 -41.86 -44.47 35.22
CA ALA A 538 -42.64 -45.63 34.85
C ALA A 538 -42.80 -45.92 33.32
N ASP A 539 -42.23 -46.93 32.81
CA ASP A 539 -42.30 -48.36 32.81
C ASP A 539 -41.24 -49.00 31.93
#